data_b50539c435fb8ad2712a8a6d597b0e33
#
_entry.id   b50539c435fb8ad2712a8a6d597b0e33
#
_cell.length_a   1.000
_cell.length_b   1.000
_cell.length_c   1.000
_cell.angle_alpha   90.00
_cell.angle_beta   90.00
_cell.angle_gamma   90.00
#
_symmetry.space_group_name_H-M   'P 1'
#
loop_
_entity.id
_entity.type
_entity.pdbx_description
1 polymer ?
#
loop_
_entity_poly.entity_id
_entity_poly.type
_entity_poly.pdbx_seq_one_letter_code
_entity_poly.pdbx_strand_id
1 'polypeptide(L)'
;MVNIHIPFRQAFLLVFVALPFCFCACTKKAQNVAQVKQIQKEKEQGASSHVESSSESASAGKVQVLTASGFRKKIMDYESHPDEWVFAGSRPAIIDFYATWCGPCKMMAPMVESLAGKYAGKIDFYKVDIDQEPELASVFGIRSIPTFLFIPLKGNPTMQMGAMQKEDFEEIIGKVMKK
;
A
#
# COMPACT_ATOMS: atom_id res chain seq x y z
N MET A 1 -15.90 19.52 8.05
CA MET A 1 -14.83 19.70 7.06
C MET A 1 -13.53 19.91 7.83
N VAL A 2 -12.77 18.87 8.02
CA VAL A 2 -11.49 18.94 8.74
C VAL A 2 -10.40 19.08 7.68
N ASN A 3 -9.81 20.27 7.60
CA ASN A 3 -8.67 20.58 6.75
C ASN A 3 -7.42 20.00 7.47
N ILE A 4 -6.89 18.90 6.98
CA ILE A 4 -5.68 18.30 7.55
C ILE A 4 -4.49 19.09 7.00
N HIS A 5 -4.08 20.09 7.77
CA HIS A 5 -2.78 20.75 7.65
C HIS A 5 -1.80 19.91 8.46
N ILE A 6 -0.90 19.21 7.81
CA ILE A 6 0.17 18.45 8.45
C ILE A 6 1.41 19.36 8.50
N PRO A 7 1.79 19.94 9.64
CA PRO A 7 3.06 20.64 9.78
C PRO A 7 4.17 19.62 10.07
N PHE A 8 4.92 19.24 9.05
CA PHE A 8 6.12 18.42 9.21
C PHE A 8 7.34 19.35 9.36
N ARG A 9 7.56 19.85 10.57
CA ARG A 9 8.84 20.48 10.94
C ARG A 9 9.09 20.28 12.44
N GLN A 10 9.74 19.17 12.79
CA GLN A 10 10.51 19.12 14.03
C GLN A 10 11.94 18.70 13.71
N ALA A 11 12.81 19.68 13.88
CA ALA A 11 14.26 19.57 13.82
C ALA A 11 14.75 18.57 14.88
N PHE A 12 15.37 17.50 14.46
CA PHE A 12 16.15 16.62 15.33
C PHE A 12 17.46 17.29 15.69
N LEU A 13 17.54 17.74 16.93
CA LEU A 13 18.76 18.19 17.58
C LEU A 13 19.59 16.95 17.90
N LEU A 14 20.75 16.85 17.25
CA LEU A 14 21.78 15.84 17.51
C LEU A 14 22.36 16.06 18.90
N VAL A 15 22.12 15.13 19.80
CA VAL A 15 22.93 14.97 21.00
C VAL A 15 23.89 13.80 20.76
N PHE A 16 25.13 14.15 20.44
CA PHE A 16 26.27 13.25 20.49
C PHE A 16 26.60 12.94 21.94
N VAL A 17 26.35 11.74 22.38
CA VAL A 17 26.96 11.18 23.60
C VAL A 17 27.95 10.11 23.18
N ALA A 18 29.21 10.49 23.24
CA ALA A 18 30.34 9.59 23.14
C ALA A 18 30.46 8.77 24.41
N LEU A 19 30.50 7.46 24.30
CA LEU A 19 30.97 6.56 25.36
C LEU A 19 31.92 5.52 24.79
N PRO A 20 32.93 5.14 25.58
CA PRO A 20 34.16 4.56 25.05
C PRO A 20 34.16 3.04 24.96
N PHE A 21 35.03 2.58 24.14
CA PHE A 21 35.55 1.23 23.93
C PHE A 21 35.67 0.39 25.20
N CYS A 22 35.15 -0.83 25.14
CA CYS A 22 35.67 -1.91 25.92
C CYS A 22 35.98 -3.09 25.00
N PHE A 23 37.31 -3.22 24.75
CA PHE A 23 37.93 -4.36 24.11
C PHE A 23 37.86 -5.57 25.08
N CYS A 24 37.26 -6.66 24.66
CA CYS A 24 37.57 -7.95 25.28
C CYS A 24 37.80 -8.99 24.17
N ALA A 25 39.05 -9.28 23.97
CA ALA A 25 39.55 -10.36 23.14
C ALA A 25 39.51 -11.67 23.92
N CYS A 26 38.96 -12.73 23.34
CA CYS A 26 39.33 -14.11 23.67
C CYS A 26 39.04 -15.01 22.46
N THR A 27 40.05 -15.27 21.76
CA THR A 27 40.73 -16.47 21.20
C THR A 27 39.97 -17.80 21.11
N LYS A 28 40.01 -18.27 19.86
CA LYS A 28 40.30 -19.64 19.38
C LYS A 28 39.38 -20.80 19.77
N LYS A 29 38.76 -21.42 18.78
CA LYS A 29 39.19 -22.77 18.34
C LYS A 29 38.61 -23.11 16.97
N ALA A 30 39.50 -23.55 16.12
CA ALA A 30 39.28 -23.99 14.74
C ALA A 30 38.86 -25.47 14.70
N GLN A 31 38.48 -25.86 13.47
CA GLN A 31 38.37 -27.24 12.92
C GLN A 31 36.98 -27.86 13.02
N ASN A 32 36.39 -28.32 11.97
CA ASN A 32 36.75 -29.23 10.90
C ASN A 32 35.72 -29.11 9.76
N VAL A 33 36.11 -28.83 8.56
CA VAL A 33 36.52 -29.68 7.43
C VAL A 33 35.44 -30.66 6.94
N ALA A 34 35.14 -30.42 5.72
CA ALA A 34 34.98 -31.30 4.57
C ALA A 34 33.61 -31.90 4.25
N GLN A 35 33.25 -31.49 3.08
CA GLN A 35 32.74 -32.31 1.96
C GLN A 35 31.32 -32.87 2.06
N VAL A 36 30.48 -32.41 1.14
CA VAL A 36 30.09 -33.24 0.00
C VAL A 36 29.80 -32.35 -1.18
N LYS A 37 30.52 -32.64 -2.19
CA LYS A 37 30.62 -32.15 -3.54
C LYS A 37 29.42 -32.63 -4.38
N GLN A 38 28.97 -31.69 -5.25
CA GLN A 38 28.48 -31.93 -6.61
C GLN A 38 27.27 -32.86 -6.85
N ILE A 39 26.30 -32.29 -7.51
CA ILE A 39 25.78 -32.68 -8.83
C ILE A 39 25.14 -31.37 -9.35
N GLN A 40 25.79 -30.63 -10.22
CA GLN A 40 25.76 -30.55 -11.69
C GLN A 40 24.34 -30.65 -12.23
N LYS A 41 23.93 -29.68 -12.94
CA LYS A 41 24.22 -28.97 -14.19
C LYS A 41 23.03 -29.11 -15.16
N GLU A 42 22.78 -28.04 -15.83
CA GLU A 42 22.06 -27.88 -17.08
C GLU A 42 20.51 -27.87 -17.02
N LYS A 43 19.85 -26.77 -17.35
CA LYS A 43 19.80 -26.28 -18.76
C LYS A 43 19.41 -24.82 -18.82
N GLU A 44 20.19 -24.08 -19.52
CA GLU A 44 19.93 -22.76 -20.06
C GLU A 44 18.78 -22.76 -21.06
N GLN A 45 18.30 -21.55 -21.21
CA GLN A 45 17.75 -20.94 -22.43
C GLN A 45 16.24 -20.81 -22.49
N GLY A 46 15.87 -19.56 -22.58
CA GLY A 46 14.75 -19.18 -23.38
C GLY A 46 14.11 -17.87 -23.03
N ALA A 47 14.69 -16.78 -23.55
CA ALA A 47 13.99 -15.61 -24.12
C ALA A 47 13.08 -14.77 -23.21
N SER A 48 13.64 -13.69 -22.78
CA SER A 48 13.18 -12.33 -22.98
C SER A 48 12.05 -12.21 -24.02
N SER A 49 10.94 -11.65 -23.59
CA SER A 49 10.30 -10.56 -24.35
C SER A 49 9.09 -10.06 -23.58
N HIS A 50 9.15 -8.81 -23.17
CA HIS A 50 8.08 -7.81 -23.24
C HIS A 50 6.66 -8.37 -23.45
N VAL A 51 5.87 -8.41 -22.38
CA VAL A 51 4.44 -8.16 -22.46
C VAL A 51 4.04 -7.27 -21.25
N GLU A 52 4.40 -6.03 -21.33
CA GLU A 52 3.87 -4.97 -20.47
C GLU A 52 2.88 -4.17 -21.31
N SER A 53 1.70 -4.70 -21.58
CA SER A 53 0.62 -3.92 -22.22
C SER A 53 -0.76 -4.58 -22.24
N SER A 54 -1.04 -5.63 -21.46
CA SER A 54 -2.37 -6.26 -21.51
C SER A 54 -3.02 -6.59 -20.17
N SER A 55 -2.46 -6.13 -19.04
CA SER A 55 -3.02 -6.45 -17.71
C SER A 55 -4.07 -5.46 -17.20
N GLU A 56 -4.26 -4.33 -17.86
CA GLU A 56 -5.16 -3.27 -17.37
C GLU A 56 -6.65 -3.59 -17.59
N SER A 57 -6.99 -4.32 -18.62
CA SER A 57 -8.38 -4.70 -18.89
C SER A 57 -8.85 -5.93 -18.10
N ALA A 58 -7.95 -6.78 -17.64
CA ALA A 58 -8.28 -8.01 -16.94
C ALA A 58 -8.64 -7.81 -15.44
N SER A 59 -8.38 -6.63 -14.87
CA SER A 59 -8.62 -6.31 -13.46
C SER A 59 -9.86 -5.43 -13.22
N ALA A 60 -10.51 -4.97 -14.28
CA ALA A 60 -11.71 -4.16 -14.16
C ALA A 60 -12.83 -4.92 -13.44
N GLY A 61 -13.37 -4.33 -12.38
CA GLY A 61 -14.46 -4.93 -11.61
C GLY A 61 -14.02 -5.88 -10.49
N LYS A 62 -12.74 -5.93 -10.15
CA LYS A 62 -12.19 -6.68 -9.00
C LYS A 62 -11.41 -5.77 -8.07
N VAL A 63 -11.42 -6.09 -6.78
CA VAL A 63 -10.55 -5.42 -5.82
C VAL A 63 -9.13 -5.95 -5.96
N GLN A 64 -8.17 -5.06 -6.27
CA GLN A 64 -6.77 -5.41 -6.50
C GLN A 64 -5.96 -5.21 -5.23
N VAL A 65 -5.03 -6.12 -4.94
CA VAL A 65 -4.03 -5.90 -3.87
C VAL A 65 -3.07 -4.80 -4.31
N LEU A 66 -2.82 -3.85 -3.41
CA LEU A 66 -1.94 -2.72 -3.67
C LEU A 66 -0.81 -2.69 -2.64
N THR A 67 0.41 -2.79 -3.12
CA THR A 67 1.63 -2.62 -2.32
C THR A 67 2.08 -1.16 -2.30
N ALA A 68 3.02 -0.80 -1.41
CA ALA A 68 3.60 0.54 -1.36
C ALA A 68 4.19 0.96 -2.72
N SER A 69 4.92 0.07 -3.39
CA SER A 69 5.45 0.34 -4.73
C SER A 69 4.35 0.51 -5.79
N GLY A 70 3.29 -0.28 -5.69
CA GLY A 70 2.10 -0.16 -6.56
C GLY A 70 1.35 1.14 -6.31
N PHE A 71 1.24 1.56 -5.06
CA PHE A 71 0.62 2.82 -4.66
C PHE A 71 1.35 4.01 -5.28
N ARG A 72 2.69 4.07 -5.16
CA ARG A 72 3.49 5.14 -5.76
C ARG A 72 3.30 5.25 -7.27
N LYS A 73 3.17 4.13 -7.95
CA LYS A 73 3.01 4.11 -9.41
C LYS A 73 1.60 4.44 -9.90
N LYS A 74 0.56 3.97 -9.17
CA LYS A 74 -0.83 4.01 -9.65
C LYS A 74 -1.68 5.10 -9.00
N ILE A 75 -1.31 5.50 -7.80
CA ILE A 75 -2.11 6.41 -6.98
C ILE A 75 -1.39 7.74 -6.79
N MET A 76 -0.26 7.74 -6.10
CA MET A 76 0.50 8.93 -5.79
C MET A 76 1.91 8.55 -5.34
N ASP A 77 2.90 9.22 -5.91
CA ASP A 77 4.28 9.14 -5.43
C ASP A 77 4.48 10.11 -4.27
N TYR A 78 4.20 9.63 -3.05
CA TYR A 78 4.30 10.42 -1.81
C TYR A 78 5.74 10.73 -1.40
N GLU A 79 6.74 10.03 -1.96
CA GLU A 79 8.16 10.34 -1.75
C GLU A 79 8.58 11.56 -2.56
N SER A 80 8.12 11.64 -3.82
CA SER A 80 8.40 12.78 -4.71
C SER A 80 7.52 13.99 -4.42
N HIS A 81 6.33 13.80 -3.85
CA HIS A 81 5.34 14.83 -3.55
C HIS A 81 4.87 14.77 -2.09
N PRO A 82 5.76 15.06 -1.10
CA PRO A 82 5.41 14.90 0.31
C PRO A 82 4.36 15.89 0.82
N ASP A 83 4.24 17.06 0.21
CA ASP A 83 3.40 18.17 0.66
C ASP A 83 2.17 18.40 -0.22
N GLU A 84 2.04 17.68 -1.34
CA GLU A 84 0.99 17.90 -2.33
C GLU A 84 0.36 16.58 -2.78
N TRP A 85 -0.97 16.54 -2.86
CA TRP A 85 -1.68 15.41 -3.42
C TRP A 85 -1.67 15.43 -4.95
N VAL A 86 -0.87 14.59 -5.59
CA VAL A 86 -0.79 14.42 -7.05
C VAL A 86 -1.27 13.05 -7.44
N PHE A 87 -2.54 12.96 -7.88
CA PHE A 87 -3.14 11.69 -8.27
C PHE A 87 -2.68 11.25 -9.65
N ALA A 88 -2.09 10.06 -9.75
CA ALA A 88 -1.54 9.50 -10.99
C ALA A 88 -2.57 8.67 -11.79
N GLY A 89 -3.72 8.35 -11.23
CA GLY A 89 -4.72 7.50 -11.87
C GLY A 89 -5.54 8.20 -12.93
N SER A 90 -6.07 7.41 -13.87
CA SER A 90 -6.96 7.89 -14.95
C SER A 90 -8.45 7.79 -14.61
N ARG A 91 -8.81 7.12 -13.51
CA ARG A 91 -10.15 6.95 -12.96
C ARG A 91 -10.14 7.21 -11.47
N PRO A 92 -11.26 7.64 -10.86
CA PRO A 92 -11.38 7.67 -9.41
C PRO A 92 -10.97 6.32 -8.80
N ALA A 93 -10.44 6.34 -7.60
CA ALA A 93 -10.02 5.12 -6.93
C ALA A 93 -10.55 5.04 -5.49
N ILE A 94 -10.73 3.83 -5.00
CA ILE A 94 -11.09 3.54 -3.61
C ILE A 94 -10.09 2.53 -3.07
N ILE A 95 -9.53 2.82 -1.90
CA ILE A 95 -8.55 1.96 -1.24
C ILE A 95 -9.10 1.54 0.12
N ASP A 96 -9.19 0.23 0.35
CA ASP A 96 -9.55 -0.40 1.62
C ASP A 96 -8.28 -0.76 2.40
N PHE A 97 -8.04 -0.07 3.51
CA PHE A 97 -6.99 -0.45 4.47
C PHE A 97 -7.57 -1.47 5.45
N TYR A 98 -7.03 -2.67 5.41
CA TYR A 98 -7.53 -3.82 6.15
C TYR A 98 -6.39 -4.63 6.78
N ALA A 99 -6.74 -5.62 7.60
CA ALA A 99 -5.84 -6.70 8.02
C ALA A 99 -6.58 -8.04 8.01
N THR A 100 -5.82 -9.13 7.88
CA THR A 100 -6.39 -10.48 7.80
C THR A 100 -7.11 -10.93 9.08
N TRP A 101 -6.77 -10.39 10.23
CA TRP A 101 -7.40 -10.65 11.53
C TRP A 101 -8.61 -9.74 11.83
N CYS A 102 -8.86 -8.72 11.03
CA CYS A 102 -9.93 -7.74 11.25
C CYS A 102 -11.31 -8.32 10.92
N GLY A 103 -12.12 -8.55 11.94
CA GLY A 103 -13.49 -9.05 11.79
C GLY A 103 -14.41 -8.13 11.00
N PRO A 104 -14.52 -6.83 11.35
CA PRO A 104 -15.32 -5.88 10.57
C PRO A 104 -14.89 -5.75 9.11
N CYS A 105 -13.56 -5.83 8.80
CA CYS A 105 -13.07 -5.80 7.43
C CYS A 105 -13.59 -7.00 6.61
N LYS A 106 -13.60 -8.21 7.21
CA LYS A 106 -14.13 -9.42 6.59
C LYS A 106 -15.64 -9.31 6.28
N MET A 107 -16.39 -8.63 7.13
CA MET A 107 -17.81 -8.39 6.90
C MET A 107 -18.05 -7.40 5.74
N MET A 108 -17.19 -6.41 5.58
CA MET A 108 -17.28 -5.43 4.51
C MET A 108 -16.81 -5.96 3.14
N ALA A 109 -15.87 -6.92 3.11
CA ALA A 109 -15.24 -7.40 1.90
C ALA A 109 -16.22 -7.83 0.79
N PRO A 110 -17.29 -8.62 1.04
CA PRO A 110 -18.24 -8.99 0.01
C PRO A 110 -18.97 -7.80 -0.62
N MET A 111 -19.27 -6.77 0.19
CA MET A 111 -19.90 -5.54 -0.29
C MET A 111 -18.94 -4.77 -1.19
N VAL A 112 -17.68 -4.61 -0.78
CA VAL A 112 -16.65 -3.90 -1.55
C VAL A 112 -16.39 -4.60 -2.88
N GLU A 113 -16.31 -5.94 -2.90
CA GLU A 113 -16.18 -6.74 -4.14
C GLU A 113 -17.41 -6.56 -5.05
N SER A 114 -18.62 -6.54 -4.50
CA SER A 114 -19.85 -6.28 -5.26
C SER A 114 -19.85 -4.89 -5.89
N LEU A 115 -19.39 -3.88 -5.15
CA LEU A 115 -19.28 -2.51 -5.64
C LEU A 115 -18.18 -2.38 -6.72
N ALA A 116 -17.05 -3.06 -6.56
CA ALA A 116 -16.03 -3.13 -7.60
C ALA A 116 -16.60 -3.67 -8.92
N GLY A 117 -17.40 -4.73 -8.87
CA GLY A 117 -18.12 -5.24 -10.04
C GLY A 117 -19.12 -4.25 -10.63
N LYS A 118 -19.92 -3.58 -9.78
CA LYS A 118 -20.93 -2.57 -10.20
C LYS A 118 -20.30 -1.36 -10.91
N TYR A 119 -19.13 -0.92 -10.44
CA TYR A 119 -18.43 0.26 -10.95
C TYR A 119 -17.24 -0.09 -11.85
N ALA A 120 -17.21 -1.32 -12.40
CA ALA A 120 -16.18 -1.77 -13.32
C ALA A 120 -15.92 -0.77 -14.46
N GLY A 121 -14.65 -0.42 -14.69
CA GLY A 121 -14.25 0.54 -15.72
C GLY A 121 -14.55 2.02 -15.39
N LYS A 122 -15.24 2.31 -14.27
CA LYS A 122 -15.54 3.68 -13.81
C LYS A 122 -14.72 4.07 -12.59
N ILE A 123 -14.46 3.14 -11.70
CA ILE A 123 -13.71 3.33 -10.45
C ILE A 123 -12.77 2.14 -10.29
N ASP A 124 -11.55 2.41 -9.88
CA ASP A 124 -10.58 1.38 -9.52
C ASP A 124 -10.66 1.08 -8.02
N PHE A 125 -10.77 -0.20 -7.68
CA PHE A 125 -10.85 -0.66 -6.30
C PHE A 125 -9.56 -1.38 -5.91
N TYR A 126 -9.00 -0.96 -4.79
CA TYR A 126 -7.78 -1.51 -4.22
C TYR A 126 -7.97 -1.89 -2.76
N LYS A 127 -7.10 -2.78 -2.27
CA LYS A 127 -6.97 -3.10 -0.85
C LYS A 127 -5.50 -3.13 -0.44
N VAL A 128 -5.21 -2.63 0.75
CA VAL A 128 -3.88 -2.56 1.35
C VAL A 128 -3.93 -3.29 2.69
N ASP A 129 -3.13 -4.33 2.82
CA ASP A 129 -2.93 -5.02 4.11
C ASP A 129 -1.94 -4.22 4.95
N ILE A 130 -2.40 -3.65 6.06
CA ILE A 130 -1.58 -2.77 6.91
C ILE A 130 -0.45 -3.51 7.62
N ASP A 131 -0.57 -4.83 7.78
CA ASP A 131 0.50 -5.66 8.36
C ASP A 131 1.63 -5.92 7.36
N GLN A 132 1.29 -5.95 6.05
CA GLN A 132 2.26 -6.11 4.97
C GLN A 132 2.84 -4.78 4.49
N GLU A 133 2.07 -3.70 4.62
CA GLU A 133 2.40 -2.36 4.12
C GLU A 133 2.35 -1.31 5.25
N PRO A 134 3.14 -1.49 6.34
CA PRO A 134 3.11 -0.60 7.50
C PRO A 134 3.56 0.83 7.17
N GLU A 135 4.37 0.98 6.13
CA GLU A 135 4.77 2.29 5.61
C GLU A 135 3.55 3.08 5.13
N LEU A 136 2.70 2.48 4.28
CA LEU A 136 1.48 3.12 3.80
C LEU A 136 0.52 3.44 4.95
N ALA A 137 0.37 2.53 5.90
CA ALA A 137 -0.44 2.77 7.09
C ALA A 137 0.05 4.00 7.87
N SER A 138 1.38 4.16 7.98
CA SER A 138 2.00 5.32 8.64
C SER A 138 1.82 6.61 7.85
N VAL A 139 2.10 6.61 6.55
CA VAL A 139 1.98 7.77 5.66
C VAL A 139 0.56 8.34 5.68
N PHE A 140 -0.46 7.46 5.65
CA PHE A 140 -1.87 7.87 5.69
C PHE A 140 -2.44 7.99 7.10
N GLY A 141 -1.63 7.79 8.14
CA GLY A 141 -2.05 7.91 9.54
C GLY A 141 -3.20 6.96 9.90
N ILE A 142 -3.18 5.72 9.36
CA ILE A 142 -4.21 4.73 9.62
C ILE A 142 -4.13 4.28 11.08
N ARG A 143 -5.17 4.59 11.87
CA ARG A 143 -5.25 4.28 13.31
C ARG A 143 -6.30 3.25 13.65
N SER A 144 -7.18 2.96 12.72
CA SER A 144 -8.24 1.96 12.87
C SER A 144 -8.55 1.33 11.52
N ILE A 145 -9.09 0.13 11.52
CA ILE A 145 -9.51 -0.61 10.32
C ILE A 145 -10.90 -1.20 10.52
N PRO A 146 -11.70 -1.30 9.43
CA PRO A 146 -11.40 -0.84 8.08
C PRO A 146 -11.32 0.68 8.00
N THR A 147 -10.48 1.19 7.09
CA THR A 147 -10.45 2.60 6.71
C THR A 147 -10.44 2.68 5.19
N PHE A 148 -11.32 3.50 4.63
CA PHE A 148 -11.47 3.66 3.19
C PHE A 148 -10.97 5.03 2.75
N LEU A 149 -10.10 5.05 1.74
CA LEU A 149 -9.64 6.27 1.09
C LEU A 149 -10.36 6.40 -0.25
N PHE A 150 -11.19 7.43 -0.39
CA PHE A 150 -11.95 7.75 -1.58
C PHE A 150 -11.23 8.85 -2.36
N ILE A 151 -10.79 8.54 -3.57
CA ILE A 151 -9.92 9.39 -4.38
C ILE A 151 -10.67 9.84 -5.63
N PRO A 152 -11.04 11.13 -5.72
CA PRO A 152 -11.62 11.70 -6.94
C PRO A 152 -10.56 11.94 -8.01
N LEU A 153 -10.96 12.12 -9.27
CA LEU A 153 -10.04 12.52 -10.34
C LEU A 153 -9.41 13.89 -10.09
N LYS A 154 -10.14 14.77 -9.43
CA LYS A 154 -9.67 16.14 -9.12
C LYS A 154 -9.90 16.47 -7.65
N GLY A 155 -8.93 17.15 -7.05
CA GLY A 155 -8.98 17.56 -5.66
C GLY A 155 -8.49 16.48 -4.69
N ASN A 156 -8.68 16.74 -3.40
CA ASN A 156 -8.10 15.89 -2.35
C ASN A 156 -8.97 14.65 -2.08
N PRO A 157 -8.35 13.55 -1.66
CA PRO A 157 -9.06 12.36 -1.23
C PRO A 157 -9.84 12.61 0.06
N THR A 158 -10.82 11.75 0.31
CA THR A 158 -11.58 11.73 1.56
C THR A 158 -11.39 10.39 2.24
N MET A 159 -11.09 10.43 3.53
CA MET A 159 -10.91 9.22 4.35
C MET A 159 -12.14 8.98 5.20
N GLN A 160 -12.59 7.72 5.25
CA GLN A 160 -13.67 7.25 6.10
C GLN A 160 -13.20 6.08 6.94
N MET A 161 -13.36 6.19 8.25
CA MET A 161 -12.94 5.18 9.22
C MET A 161 -14.13 4.35 9.69
N GLY A 162 -13.91 3.06 9.86
CA GLY A 162 -14.90 2.11 10.37
C GLY A 162 -15.77 1.48 9.29
N ALA A 163 -16.51 0.45 9.71
CA ALA A 163 -17.50 -0.21 8.85
C ALA A 163 -18.68 0.73 8.59
N MET A 164 -19.25 0.65 7.39
CA MET A 164 -20.39 1.46 6.99
C MET A 164 -21.42 0.63 6.21
N GLN A 165 -22.63 1.15 6.08
CA GLN A 165 -23.66 0.52 5.27
C GLN A 165 -23.40 0.79 3.78
N LYS A 166 -23.98 -0.05 2.93
CA LYS A 166 -23.78 0.04 1.48
C LYS A 166 -24.27 1.38 0.91
N GLU A 167 -25.37 1.87 1.43
CA GLU A 167 -26.01 3.12 1.01
C GLU A 167 -25.08 4.31 1.28
N ASP A 168 -24.46 4.36 2.46
CA ASP A 168 -23.50 5.42 2.83
C ASP A 168 -22.25 5.35 1.94
N PHE A 169 -21.77 4.13 1.67
CA PHE A 169 -20.62 3.91 0.79
C PHE A 169 -20.92 4.40 -0.64
N GLU A 170 -22.10 4.07 -1.18
CA GLU A 170 -22.53 4.51 -2.51
C GLU A 170 -22.78 6.01 -2.58
N GLU A 171 -23.25 6.66 -1.52
CA GLU A 171 -23.36 8.12 -1.45
C GLU A 171 -22.00 8.79 -1.61
N ILE A 172 -20.98 8.27 -0.92
CA ILE A 172 -19.60 8.79 -1.03
C ILE A 172 -19.06 8.56 -2.45
N ILE A 173 -19.28 7.39 -3.03
CA ILE A 173 -18.95 7.10 -4.44
C ILE A 173 -19.57 8.15 -5.36
N GLY A 174 -20.84 8.46 -5.17
CA GLY A 174 -21.54 9.47 -5.96
C GLY A 174 -20.89 10.86 -5.88
N LYS A 175 -20.35 11.23 -4.72
CA LYS A 175 -19.59 12.48 -4.52
C LYS A 175 -18.22 12.46 -5.22
N VAL A 176 -17.54 11.33 -5.17
CA VAL A 176 -16.21 11.12 -5.80
C VAL A 176 -16.30 11.17 -7.32
N MET A 177 -17.34 10.59 -7.91
CA MET A 177 -17.56 10.58 -9.37
C MET A 177 -17.96 11.94 -9.96
N LYS A 178 -18.43 12.88 -9.14
CA LYS A 178 -18.85 14.23 -9.59
C LYS A 178 -17.72 15.26 -9.58
N LYS A 179 -16.59 14.93 -8.99
CA LYS A 179 -15.40 15.77 -8.90
C LYS A 179 -14.39 15.38 -10.00
#